data_5d05b5d4efb33f64e9380c0d34ef95a4
#
_entry.id   5d05b5d4efb33f64e9380c0d34ef95a4
#
_cell.length_a   1.000
_cell.length_b   1.000
_cell.length_c   1.000
_cell.angle_alpha   90.00
_cell.angle_beta   90.00
_cell.angle_gamma   90.00
#
_symmetry.space_group_name_H-M   'P 1'
#
loop_
_entity.id
_entity.type
_entity.pdbx_description
1 polymer ?
#
loop_
_entity_poly.entity_id
_entity_poly.type
_entity_poly.pdbx_seq_one_letter_code
_entity_poly.pdbx_strand_id
1 'polypeptide(L)'
;MTPIALEPPASEPVSLAEARLFLRLDQNDEDDLLATLVTAARLMIEAAAGRCLVDQQWRIVLDRWPPSGEIRLPLSPVSQILAARVYDLL
;
A
#
# COMPACT_ATOMS: atom_id res chain seq x y z
N MET A 1 -10.29 13.18 6.01
CA MET A 1 -8.96 12.59 5.80
C MET A 1 -9.01 11.71 4.56
N THR A 2 -8.15 11.98 3.61
CA THR A 2 -8.14 11.26 2.35
C THR A 2 -6.75 10.70 2.08
N PRO A 3 -6.56 9.37 2.08
CA PRO A 3 -5.30 8.77 1.69
C PRO A 3 -5.18 8.69 0.16
N ILE A 4 -4.02 9.05 -0.35
CA ILE A 4 -3.72 9.04 -1.78
C ILE A 4 -2.43 8.26 -1.98
N ALA A 5 -2.46 7.18 -2.75
CA ALA A 5 -1.27 6.41 -3.08
C ALA A 5 -0.41 7.21 -4.05
N LEU A 6 0.86 7.42 -3.71
CA LEU A 6 1.82 8.14 -4.55
C LEU A 6 2.63 7.20 -5.42
N GLU A 7 3.16 6.15 -4.82
CA GLU A 7 3.96 5.16 -5.53
C GLU A 7 3.50 3.76 -5.14
N PRO A 8 3.27 2.88 -6.13
CA PRO A 8 3.01 1.48 -5.84
C PRO A 8 4.27 0.84 -5.26
N PRO A 9 4.14 -0.28 -4.53
CA PRO A 9 5.30 -1.02 -4.05
C PRO A 9 6.21 -1.43 -5.19
N ALA A 10 7.53 -1.36 -4.96
CA ALA A 10 8.52 -1.79 -5.95
C ALA A 10 8.47 -3.31 -6.18
N SER A 11 8.04 -4.06 -5.17
CA SER A 11 7.92 -5.52 -5.26
C SER A 11 6.74 -5.98 -4.42
N GLU A 12 6.23 -7.15 -4.73
CA GLU A 12 5.20 -7.81 -3.93
C GLU A 12 5.86 -8.65 -2.83
N PRO A 13 5.14 -8.95 -1.72
CA PRO A 13 5.69 -9.78 -0.65
C PRO A 13 5.94 -11.24 -1.08
N VAL A 14 5.27 -11.68 -2.13
CA VAL A 14 5.45 -12.99 -2.71
C VAL A 14 5.88 -12.81 -4.16
N SER A 15 6.97 -13.47 -4.55
CA SER A 15 7.45 -13.41 -5.93
C SER A 15 6.61 -14.32 -6.84
N LEU A 16 6.68 -14.07 -8.16
CA LEU A 16 6.04 -14.95 -9.15
C LEU A 16 6.58 -16.37 -9.05
N ALA A 17 7.89 -16.52 -8.85
CA ALA A 17 8.51 -17.83 -8.72
C ALA A 17 7.97 -18.59 -7.50
N GLU A 18 7.84 -17.91 -6.36
CA GLU A 18 7.26 -18.51 -5.15
C GLU A 18 5.80 -18.90 -5.36
N ALA A 19 5.02 -18.03 -6.00
CA ALA A 19 3.61 -18.30 -6.27
C ALA A 19 3.44 -19.48 -7.23
N ARG A 20 4.25 -19.56 -8.27
CA ARG A 20 4.22 -20.70 -9.20
C ARG A 20 4.57 -22.01 -8.51
N LEU A 21 5.59 -21.97 -7.66
CA LEU A 21 6.01 -23.16 -6.92
C LEU A 21 4.90 -23.66 -5.99
N PHE A 22 4.26 -22.75 -5.28
CA PHE A 22 3.16 -23.07 -4.37
C PHE A 22 1.97 -23.68 -5.11
N LEU A 23 1.64 -23.13 -6.27
CA LEU A 23 0.52 -23.59 -7.09
C LEU A 23 0.87 -24.76 -8.01
N ARG A 24 2.14 -25.18 -8.03
CA ARG A 24 2.65 -26.25 -8.88
C ARG A 24 2.43 -25.98 -10.38
N LEU A 25 2.68 -24.73 -10.77
CA LEU A 25 2.62 -24.31 -12.18
C LEU A 25 4.00 -24.45 -12.80
N ASP A 26 4.12 -25.32 -13.79
CA ASP A 26 5.42 -25.59 -14.45
C ASP A 26 5.70 -24.63 -15.60
N GLN A 27 4.68 -23.91 -16.07
CA GLN A 27 4.78 -23.03 -17.22
C GLN A 27 4.52 -21.58 -16.80
N ASN A 28 4.92 -20.65 -17.66
CA ASN A 28 4.78 -19.22 -17.42
C ASN A 28 3.69 -18.56 -18.26
N ASP A 29 2.79 -19.36 -18.85
CA ASP A 29 1.73 -18.89 -19.73
C ASP A 29 0.76 -17.93 -19.02
N GLU A 30 0.62 -18.08 -17.71
CA GLU A 30 -0.33 -17.33 -16.89
C GLU A 30 0.35 -16.34 -15.94
N ASP A 31 1.60 -15.97 -16.23
CA ASP A 31 2.35 -15.08 -15.35
C ASP A 31 1.67 -13.73 -15.15
N ASP A 32 1.09 -13.14 -16.20
CA ASP A 32 0.39 -11.86 -16.08
C ASP A 32 -0.83 -11.96 -15.18
N LEU A 33 -1.61 -13.02 -15.32
CA LEU A 33 -2.74 -13.28 -14.45
C LEU A 33 -2.28 -13.53 -13.03
N LEU A 34 -1.24 -14.31 -12.86
CA LEU A 34 -0.69 -14.62 -11.55
C LEU A 34 -0.18 -13.36 -10.84
N ALA A 35 0.53 -12.49 -11.55
CA ALA A 35 0.98 -11.21 -11.01
C ALA A 35 -0.21 -10.36 -10.53
N THR A 36 -1.27 -10.30 -11.31
CA THR A 36 -2.50 -9.58 -10.95
C THR A 36 -3.13 -10.17 -9.69
N LEU A 37 -3.17 -11.49 -9.59
CA LEU A 37 -3.74 -12.17 -8.42
C LEU A 37 -2.90 -11.95 -7.16
N VAL A 38 -1.58 -11.94 -7.27
CA VAL A 38 -0.68 -11.64 -6.13
C VAL A 38 -0.93 -10.21 -5.63
N THR A 39 -1.02 -9.24 -6.54
CA THR A 39 -1.32 -7.86 -6.18
C THR A 39 -2.70 -7.74 -5.54
N ALA A 40 -3.71 -8.38 -6.09
CA ALA A 40 -5.06 -8.36 -5.54
C ALA A 40 -5.10 -8.98 -4.14
N ALA A 41 -4.42 -10.09 -3.93
CA ALA A 41 -4.34 -10.73 -2.62
C ALA A 41 -3.66 -9.81 -1.60
N ARG A 42 -2.57 -9.14 -1.98
CA ARG A 42 -1.91 -8.18 -1.10
C ARG A 42 -2.86 -7.04 -0.71
N LEU A 43 -3.56 -6.47 -1.67
CA LEU A 43 -4.50 -5.38 -1.41
C LEU A 43 -5.62 -5.81 -0.48
N MET A 44 -6.15 -7.01 -0.65
CA MET A 44 -7.19 -7.55 0.24
C MET A 44 -6.69 -7.73 1.66
N ILE A 45 -5.49 -8.26 1.83
CA ILE A 45 -4.90 -8.47 3.15
C ILE A 45 -4.59 -7.13 3.81
N GLU A 46 -4.03 -6.18 3.07
CA GLU A 46 -3.74 -4.84 3.59
C GLU A 46 -5.01 -4.14 4.05
N ALA A 47 -6.08 -4.24 3.28
CA ALA A 47 -7.36 -3.65 3.65
C ALA A 47 -7.95 -4.31 4.90
N ALA A 48 -7.90 -5.62 4.99
CA ALA A 48 -8.44 -6.37 6.13
C ALA A 48 -7.62 -6.15 7.41
N ALA A 49 -6.31 -6.10 7.29
CA ALA A 49 -5.41 -5.94 8.44
C ALA A 49 -5.17 -4.49 8.85
N GLY A 50 -5.46 -3.53 7.97
CA GLY A 50 -5.12 -2.13 8.18
C GLY A 50 -3.61 -1.87 8.18
N ARG A 51 -2.85 -2.68 7.44
CA ARG A 51 -1.39 -2.60 7.41
C ARG A 51 -0.87 -2.72 5.99
N CYS A 52 0.23 -2.01 5.72
CA CYS A 52 0.99 -2.17 4.50
C CYS A 52 1.97 -3.32 4.66
N LEU A 53 2.00 -4.25 3.70
CA LEU A 53 2.87 -5.42 3.76
C LEU A 53 4.26 -5.16 3.15
N VAL A 54 4.36 -4.14 2.30
CA VAL A 54 5.62 -3.74 1.64
C VAL A 54 5.73 -2.22 1.68
N ASP A 55 6.96 -1.71 1.49
CA ASP A 55 7.20 -0.28 1.48
C ASP A 55 6.42 0.42 0.38
N GLN A 56 5.70 1.47 0.77
CA GLN A 56 4.83 2.26 -0.09
C GLN A 56 4.91 3.72 0.32
N GLN A 57 4.57 4.62 -0.59
CA GLN A 57 4.42 6.03 -0.29
C GLN A 57 2.98 6.47 -0.42
N TRP A 58 2.53 7.18 0.57
CA TRP A 58 1.17 7.70 0.64
C TRP A 58 1.17 9.18 1.01
N ARG A 59 0.16 9.88 0.52
CA ARG A 59 -0.16 11.25 0.95
C ARG A 59 -1.49 11.24 1.67
N ILE A 60 -1.52 11.85 2.85
CA ILE A 60 -2.75 11.99 3.62
C ILE A 60 -3.14 13.47 3.57
N VAL A 61 -4.36 13.72 3.13
CA VAL A 61 -4.88 15.09 2.98
C VAL A 61 -5.99 15.31 4.01
N LEU A 62 -5.89 16.41 4.75
CA LEU A 62 -6.91 16.83 5.71
C LEU A 62 -7.42 18.20 5.32
N ASP A 63 -8.72 18.42 5.46
CA ASP A 63 -9.34 19.70 5.18
C ASP A 63 -9.08 20.74 6.25
N ARG A 64 -8.84 20.28 7.49
CA ARG A 64 -8.59 21.14 8.64
C ARG A 64 -7.84 20.37 9.72
N TRP A 65 -7.24 21.12 10.63
CA TRP A 65 -6.58 20.54 11.79
C TRP A 65 -7.63 19.90 12.72
N PRO A 66 -7.35 18.69 13.23
CA PRO A 66 -8.21 18.10 14.24
C PRO A 66 -8.23 18.95 15.51
N PRO A 67 -9.38 19.07 16.20
CA PRO A 67 -9.43 19.84 17.46
C PRO A 67 -8.50 19.31 18.53
N SER A 68 -8.20 18.00 18.51
CA SER A 68 -7.28 17.35 19.45
C SER A 68 -5.82 17.73 19.24
N GLY A 69 -5.47 18.27 18.07
CA GLY A 69 -4.08 18.51 17.67
C GLY A 69 -3.32 17.26 17.25
N GLU A 70 -3.99 16.11 17.22
CA GLU A 70 -3.39 14.83 16.83
C GLU A 70 -3.97 14.33 15.53
N ILE A 71 -3.09 13.80 14.67
CA ILE A 71 -3.48 13.17 13.42
C ILE A 71 -3.09 11.71 13.50
N ARG A 72 -4.10 10.83 13.44
CA ARG A 72 -3.87 9.39 13.36
C ARG A 72 -3.77 8.99 11.91
N LEU A 73 -2.63 8.39 11.56
CA LEU A 73 -2.40 7.94 10.20
C LEU A 73 -3.17 6.64 9.96
N PRO A 74 -3.93 6.53 8.85
CA PRO A 74 -4.75 5.35 8.58
C PRO A 74 -3.95 4.14 8.11
N LEU A 75 -2.66 4.34 7.84
CA LEU A 75 -1.78 3.30 7.31
C LEU A 75 -0.67 3.01 8.30
N SER A 76 -0.32 1.75 8.45
CA SER A 76 0.75 1.31 9.34
C SER A 76 1.51 0.12 8.75
N PRO A 77 2.74 -0.15 9.19
CA PRO A 77 3.54 0.73 10.05
C PRO A 77 4.08 1.93 9.30
N VAL A 78 4.35 3.02 10.01
CA VAL A 78 4.96 4.21 9.42
C VAL A 78 6.45 4.14 9.68
N SER A 79 7.25 4.08 8.60
CA SER A 79 8.69 4.05 8.72
C SER A 79 9.28 5.47 8.71
N GLN A 80 8.66 6.38 7.96
CA GLN A 80 9.21 7.72 7.79
C GLN A 80 8.11 8.70 7.36
N ILE A 81 8.21 9.93 7.84
CA ILE A 81 7.42 11.05 7.32
C ILE A 81 8.35 11.87 6.43
N LEU A 82 8.04 11.92 5.14
CA LEU A 82 8.89 12.60 4.16
C LEU A 82 8.64 14.09 4.12
N ALA A 83 7.40 14.53 4.32
CA ALA A 83 7.04 15.94 4.31
C ALA A 83 5.71 16.17 5.03
N ALA A 84 5.57 17.34 5.62
CA ALA A 84 4.29 17.83 6.12
C ALA A 84 4.15 19.27 5.66
N ARG A 85 3.01 19.59 5.03
CA ARG A 85 2.78 20.90 4.44
C ARG A 85 1.39 21.42 4.79
N VAL A 86 1.32 22.73 4.99
CA VAL A 86 0.05 23.43 5.21
C VAL A 86 -0.13 24.43 4.07
N TYR A 87 -1.31 24.44 3.49
CA TYR A 87 -1.64 25.36 2.42
C TYR A 87 -2.71 26.31 2.90
N ASP A 88 -2.44 27.62 2.80
CA ASP A 88 -3.40 28.65 3.11
C ASP A 88 -4.14 29.08 1.85
N LEU A 89 -5.46 29.17 1.95
CA LEU A 89 -6.30 29.72 0.91
C LEU A 89 -6.56 31.20 1.23
N LEU A 90 -5.85 32.07 0.57
CA LEU A 90 -6.06 33.50 0.72
C LEU A 90 -6.95 34.07 -0.38
#